data_9f1359049dce3885d49d81ce7ff30bb6
#
_entry.id   9f1359049dce3885d49d81ce7ff30bb6
#
_cell.length_a   1.000
_cell.length_b   1.000
_cell.length_c   1.000
_cell.angle_alpha   90.00
_cell.angle_beta   90.00
_cell.angle_gamma   90.00
#
_symmetry.space_group_name_H-M   'P 1'
#
loop_
_entity.id
_entity.type
_entity.pdbx_description
1 polymer ?
#
loop_
_entity_poly.entity_id
_entity_poly.type
_entity_poly.pdbx_seq_one_letter_code
_entity_poly.pdbx_strand_id
1 'polypeptide(L)'
;MNIDPAIKFDHAQVGGTRLHYAIAGEGDELVLLLHGFPECWYSWRHQLPALSERYTVVAPDLRGYNLSDKPKGVSSYRIDELADDVIGLIHHFRREKAAVIGHDWGAAIAWHIGFEHPQYLSKLGAFQVPPPIILKRNYSLRQFAASWYMFFFQLPYLPEFLLGLNDFALLRRAVKETTAERGIIGDSDIDTYKKAWSEPGALTAMLNYYRANVLSRFMKPSGIEKKITVPTLFVYGQQDTAIIPESVRGVGDVIDAKFEQFLVPTAAHWIQQEIPNEINDILLEFLAS
;
A
#
# COMPACT_ATOMS: atom_id res chain seq x y z
N MET A 1 1.95 -20.04 -12.87
CA MET A 1 1.57 -19.35 -11.62
C MET A 1 0.51 -20.20 -10.93
N ASN A 2 0.80 -20.74 -9.74
CA ASN A 2 -0.22 -21.40 -8.92
C ASN A 2 -0.83 -20.32 -8.00
N ILE A 3 -1.93 -19.74 -8.43
CA ILE A 3 -2.75 -18.89 -7.56
C ILE A 3 -3.63 -19.86 -6.75
N ASP A 4 -3.75 -19.58 -5.45
CA ASP A 4 -4.62 -20.38 -4.58
C ASP A 4 -6.04 -20.40 -5.16
N PRO A 5 -6.67 -21.56 -5.33
CA PRO A 5 -8.01 -21.70 -5.94
C PRO A 5 -9.11 -21.01 -5.12
N ALA A 6 -8.86 -20.68 -3.85
CA ALA A 6 -9.79 -19.89 -3.04
C ALA A 6 -9.89 -18.43 -3.50
N ILE A 7 -8.87 -17.92 -4.23
CA ILE A 7 -8.85 -16.53 -4.70
C ILE A 7 -9.69 -16.40 -5.97
N LYS A 8 -10.70 -15.57 -5.91
CA LYS A 8 -11.58 -15.20 -7.03
C LYS A 8 -11.28 -13.75 -7.45
N PHE A 9 -11.70 -13.37 -8.65
CA PHE A 9 -11.50 -12.04 -9.20
C PHE A 9 -12.80 -11.44 -9.67
N ASP A 10 -12.99 -10.14 -9.44
CA ASP A 10 -14.13 -9.39 -9.92
C ASP A 10 -13.80 -7.90 -10.00
N HIS A 11 -14.78 -7.07 -10.31
CA HIS A 11 -14.66 -5.62 -10.43
C HIS A 11 -15.72 -4.90 -9.60
N ALA A 12 -15.35 -3.80 -8.97
CA ALA A 12 -16.27 -2.88 -8.31
C ALA A 12 -16.34 -1.57 -9.10
N GLN A 13 -17.54 -1.03 -9.28
CA GLN A 13 -17.72 0.32 -9.79
C GLN A 13 -17.80 1.27 -8.59
N VAL A 14 -16.80 2.14 -8.45
CA VAL A 14 -16.65 3.04 -7.31
C VAL A 14 -16.42 4.46 -7.82
N GLY A 15 -17.29 5.41 -7.48
CA GLY A 15 -17.12 6.82 -7.81
C GLY A 15 -16.77 7.13 -9.27
N GLY A 16 -17.23 6.31 -10.22
CA GLY A 16 -16.90 6.47 -11.64
C GLY A 16 -15.63 5.72 -12.09
N THR A 17 -14.91 5.08 -11.17
CA THR A 17 -13.72 4.25 -11.45
C THR A 17 -14.07 2.78 -11.28
N ARG A 18 -13.70 1.95 -12.25
CA ARG A 18 -13.81 0.50 -12.13
C ARG A 18 -12.51 -0.05 -11.52
N LEU A 19 -12.64 -0.69 -10.37
CA LEU A 19 -11.52 -1.32 -9.67
C LEU A 19 -11.60 -2.82 -9.81
N HIS A 20 -10.55 -3.44 -10.31
CA HIS A 20 -10.35 -4.88 -10.25
C HIS A 20 -9.91 -5.29 -8.84
N TYR A 21 -10.32 -6.44 -8.36
CA TYR A 21 -9.88 -6.96 -7.07
C TYR A 21 -9.77 -8.48 -7.05
N ALA A 22 -8.89 -8.97 -6.21
CA ALA A 22 -8.85 -10.34 -5.74
C ALA A 22 -9.64 -10.45 -4.44
N ILE A 23 -10.40 -11.52 -4.26
CA ILE A 23 -11.23 -11.77 -3.09
C ILE A 23 -11.12 -13.24 -2.64
N ALA A 24 -11.06 -13.44 -1.34
CA ALA A 24 -11.12 -14.77 -0.71
C ALA A 24 -11.94 -14.72 0.59
N GLY A 25 -12.61 -15.83 0.92
CA GLY A 25 -13.44 -15.94 2.14
C GLY A 25 -14.82 -15.29 2.03
N GLU A 26 -15.65 -15.61 2.99
CA GLU A 26 -17.07 -15.16 3.07
C GLU A 26 -17.45 -14.77 4.52
N GLY A 27 -16.46 -14.33 5.33
CA GLY A 27 -16.68 -13.88 6.70
C GLY A 27 -17.48 -12.57 6.78
N ASP A 28 -18.10 -12.34 7.93
CA ASP A 28 -18.91 -11.13 8.13
C ASP A 28 -18.08 -9.83 8.17
N GLU A 29 -16.86 -9.89 8.63
CA GLU A 29 -15.96 -8.74 8.69
C GLU A 29 -15.16 -8.61 7.39
N LEU A 30 -15.10 -7.38 6.87
CA LEU A 30 -14.35 -7.04 5.66
C LEU A 30 -12.93 -6.60 6.02
N VAL A 31 -11.94 -7.18 5.34
CA VAL A 31 -10.54 -6.79 5.39
C VAL A 31 -10.10 -6.34 4.00
N LEU A 32 -9.67 -5.09 3.86
CA LEU A 32 -9.10 -4.55 2.64
C LEU A 32 -7.58 -4.51 2.73
N LEU A 33 -6.89 -5.12 1.76
CA LEU A 33 -5.43 -5.21 1.68
C LEU A 33 -4.93 -4.33 0.53
N LEU A 34 -4.37 -3.17 0.85
CA LEU A 34 -3.96 -2.15 -0.11
C LEU A 34 -2.46 -2.27 -0.43
N HIS A 35 -2.13 -2.53 -1.68
CA HIS A 35 -0.75 -2.62 -2.14
C HIS A 35 -0.09 -1.24 -2.34
N GLY A 36 1.21 -1.23 -2.64
CA GLY A 36 1.99 -0.04 -2.96
C GLY A 36 2.56 0.00 -4.37
N PHE A 37 3.55 0.85 -4.57
CA PHE A 37 4.29 0.98 -5.83
C PHE A 37 5.50 0.04 -5.85
N PRO A 38 5.75 -0.67 -6.92
CA PRO A 38 4.99 -0.83 -8.16
C PRO A 38 4.20 -2.16 -8.18
N GLU A 39 3.50 -2.47 -7.11
CA GLU A 39 2.81 -3.74 -6.90
C GLU A 39 1.41 -3.78 -7.58
N CYS A 40 0.64 -4.81 -7.26
CA CYS A 40 -0.77 -5.00 -7.53
C CYS A 40 -1.36 -5.94 -6.44
N TRP A 41 -2.61 -6.37 -6.54
CA TRP A 41 -3.24 -7.31 -5.60
C TRP A 41 -2.34 -8.51 -5.24
N TYR A 42 -1.46 -8.91 -6.14
CA TYR A 42 -0.61 -10.10 -6.01
C TYR A 42 0.40 -10.00 -4.86
N SER A 43 0.72 -8.82 -4.41
CA SER A 43 1.59 -8.63 -3.24
C SER A 43 1.00 -9.24 -1.96
N TRP A 44 -0.32 -9.40 -1.93
CA TRP A 44 -1.09 -9.97 -0.83
C TRP A 44 -1.49 -11.44 -1.02
N ARG A 45 -0.92 -12.13 -2.01
CA ARG A 45 -1.26 -13.51 -2.37
C ARG A 45 -1.14 -14.53 -1.24
N HIS A 46 -0.30 -14.24 -0.25
CA HIS A 46 -0.11 -15.09 0.93
C HIS A 46 -1.07 -14.76 2.07
N GLN A 47 -1.52 -13.51 2.18
CA GLN A 47 -2.45 -13.05 3.19
C GLN A 47 -3.90 -13.34 2.83
N LEU A 48 -4.24 -13.25 1.56
CA LEU A 48 -5.59 -13.55 1.07
C LEU A 48 -6.10 -14.92 1.56
N PRO A 49 -5.43 -16.06 1.30
CA PRO A 49 -5.92 -17.36 1.77
C PRO A 49 -5.83 -17.51 3.29
N ALA A 50 -4.78 -16.97 3.93
CA ALA A 50 -4.58 -17.13 5.36
C ALA A 50 -5.69 -16.45 6.20
N LEU A 51 -6.16 -15.29 5.75
CA LEU A 51 -7.22 -14.54 6.44
C LEU A 51 -8.62 -14.99 6.03
N SER A 52 -8.78 -15.67 4.89
CA SER A 52 -10.08 -16.03 4.30
C SER A 52 -10.88 -17.04 5.10
N GLU A 53 -10.26 -17.75 6.03
CA GLU A 53 -10.98 -18.69 6.92
C GLU A 53 -11.94 -17.97 7.87
N ARG A 54 -11.70 -16.69 8.17
CA ARG A 54 -12.49 -15.92 9.15
C ARG A 54 -13.12 -14.65 8.58
N TYR A 55 -12.52 -14.07 7.54
CA TYR A 55 -12.87 -12.77 7.01
C TYR A 55 -13.27 -12.82 5.54
N THR A 56 -14.03 -11.85 5.08
CA THR A 56 -14.07 -11.50 3.65
C THR A 56 -12.87 -10.63 3.36
N VAL A 57 -11.88 -11.14 2.62
CA VAL A 57 -10.61 -10.49 2.36
C VAL A 57 -10.55 -10.03 0.92
N VAL A 58 -10.31 -8.75 0.71
CA VAL A 58 -10.27 -8.13 -0.62
C VAL A 58 -8.95 -7.39 -0.81
N ALA A 59 -8.24 -7.73 -1.86
CA ALA A 59 -7.04 -7.00 -2.31
C ALA A 59 -7.35 -6.34 -3.66
N PRO A 60 -7.69 -5.03 -3.69
CA PRO A 60 -7.91 -4.34 -4.95
C PRO A 60 -6.59 -4.08 -5.68
N ASP A 61 -6.64 -4.03 -7.00
CA ASP A 61 -5.71 -3.20 -7.74
C ASP A 61 -6.14 -1.75 -7.54
N LEU A 62 -5.31 -0.94 -6.93
CA LEU A 62 -5.61 0.48 -6.72
C LEU A 62 -5.79 1.19 -8.07
N ARG A 63 -6.56 2.31 -8.11
CA ARG A 63 -6.72 3.05 -9.37
C ARG A 63 -5.38 3.31 -10.03
N GLY A 64 -5.29 3.10 -11.33
CA GLY A 64 -4.04 3.28 -12.07
C GLY A 64 -3.17 2.04 -12.18
N TYR A 65 -3.44 1.00 -11.41
CA TYR A 65 -2.66 -0.24 -11.41
C TYR A 65 -3.38 -1.38 -12.12
N ASN A 66 -2.60 -2.28 -12.70
CA ASN A 66 -3.01 -3.54 -13.31
C ASN A 66 -4.33 -3.43 -14.10
N LEU A 67 -5.37 -4.15 -13.74
CA LEU A 67 -6.66 -4.21 -14.45
C LEU A 67 -7.69 -3.15 -13.98
N SER A 68 -7.35 -2.31 -13.00
CA SER A 68 -8.17 -1.17 -12.61
C SER A 68 -8.08 -0.03 -13.61
N ASP A 69 -9.10 0.81 -13.66
CA ASP A 69 -9.14 2.00 -14.50
C ASP A 69 -7.97 2.95 -14.20
N LYS A 70 -7.54 3.66 -15.24
CA LYS A 70 -6.44 4.61 -15.21
C LYS A 70 -6.92 6.00 -15.62
N PRO A 71 -7.65 6.72 -14.72
CA PRO A 71 -8.19 8.04 -15.00
C PRO A 71 -7.09 8.99 -15.45
N LYS A 72 -7.42 9.87 -16.44
CA LYS A 72 -6.46 10.84 -16.94
C LYS A 72 -6.26 12.00 -15.96
N GLY A 73 -5.09 12.60 -16.01
CA GLY A 73 -4.73 13.78 -15.22
C GLY A 73 -4.16 13.43 -13.84
N VAL A 74 -3.20 14.23 -13.41
CA VAL A 74 -2.50 14.07 -12.12
C VAL A 74 -3.46 14.20 -10.94
N SER A 75 -4.43 15.11 -11.03
CA SER A 75 -5.41 15.37 -9.95
C SER A 75 -6.26 14.17 -9.60
N SER A 76 -6.48 13.24 -10.53
CA SER A 76 -7.23 11.99 -10.29
C SER A 76 -6.54 11.03 -9.32
N TYR A 77 -5.28 11.31 -8.95
CA TYR A 77 -4.46 10.48 -8.07
C TYR A 77 -4.14 11.19 -6.73
N ARG A 78 -4.88 12.24 -6.37
CA ARG A 78 -4.78 12.86 -5.05
C ARG A 78 -5.17 11.86 -3.97
N ILE A 79 -4.57 12.00 -2.81
CA ILE A 79 -4.81 11.07 -1.71
C ILE A 79 -6.29 10.98 -1.30
N ASP A 80 -7.04 12.07 -1.42
CA ASP A 80 -8.48 12.11 -1.17
C ASP A 80 -9.23 11.18 -2.14
N GLU A 81 -8.92 11.26 -3.45
CA GLU A 81 -9.52 10.40 -4.48
C GLU A 81 -9.21 8.91 -4.26
N LEU A 82 -7.99 8.62 -3.76
CA LEU A 82 -7.57 7.25 -3.44
C LEU A 82 -8.30 6.72 -2.20
N ALA A 83 -8.52 7.57 -1.22
CA ALA A 83 -9.29 7.24 -0.03
C ALA A 83 -10.77 7.01 -0.36
N ASP A 84 -11.35 7.84 -1.24
CA ASP A 84 -12.72 7.68 -1.71
C ASP A 84 -12.95 6.34 -2.41
N ASP A 85 -11.97 5.84 -3.17
CA ASP A 85 -12.03 4.50 -3.76
C ASP A 85 -12.14 3.41 -2.69
N VAL A 86 -11.33 3.49 -1.64
CA VAL A 86 -11.33 2.51 -0.55
C VAL A 86 -12.65 2.56 0.22
N ILE A 87 -13.15 3.75 0.53
CA ILE A 87 -14.45 3.95 1.18
C ILE A 87 -15.59 3.40 0.28
N GLY A 88 -15.49 3.67 -1.02
CA GLY A 88 -16.45 3.13 -1.98
C GLY A 88 -16.42 1.61 -2.09
N LEU A 89 -15.25 0.97 -1.95
CA LEU A 89 -15.17 -0.50 -1.85
C LEU A 89 -15.86 -1.02 -0.60
N ILE A 90 -15.70 -0.37 0.56
CA ILE A 90 -16.41 -0.75 1.79
C ILE A 90 -17.94 -0.75 1.54
N HIS A 91 -18.46 0.28 0.90
CA HIS A 91 -19.88 0.39 0.54
C HIS A 91 -20.30 -0.64 -0.52
N HIS A 92 -19.43 -0.92 -1.51
CA HIS A 92 -19.68 -1.96 -2.53
C HIS A 92 -19.93 -3.33 -1.89
N PHE A 93 -19.14 -3.66 -0.87
CA PHE A 93 -19.33 -4.89 -0.08
C PHE A 93 -20.44 -4.79 0.98
N ARG A 94 -21.25 -3.72 0.95
CA ARG A 94 -22.38 -3.48 1.88
C ARG A 94 -21.95 -3.51 3.34
N ARG A 95 -20.79 -2.93 3.63
CA ARG A 95 -20.27 -2.75 4.99
C ARG A 95 -20.24 -1.26 5.35
N GLU A 96 -20.39 -0.96 6.63
CA GLU A 96 -20.22 0.40 7.16
C GLU A 96 -18.77 0.70 7.47
N LYS A 97 -18.02 -0.34 7.86
CA LYS A 97 -16.60 -0.26 8.23
C LYS A 97 -15.85 -1.48 7.71
N ALA A 98 -14.53 -1.32 7.58
CA ALA A 98 -13.61 -2.42 7.29
C ALA A 98 -12.32 -2.28 8.10
N ALA A 99 -11.61 -3.39 8.29
CA ALA A 99 -10.20 -3.33 8.61
C ALA A 99 -9.43 -3.00 7.32
N VAL A 100 -8.66 -1.91 7.34
CA VAL A 100 -7.86 -1.47 6.18
C VAL A 100 -6.39 -1.63 6.50
N ILE A 101 -5.73 -2.53 5.79
CA ILE A 101 -4.30 -2.85 5.93
C ILE A 101 -3.59 -2.39 4.66
N GLY A 102 -2.61 -1.52 4.77
CA GLY A 102 -1.90 -0.98 3.62
C GLY A 102 -0.39 -1.16 3.70
N HIS A 103 0.23 -1.35 2.54
CA HIS A 103 1.68 -1.35 2.36
C HIS A 103 2.07 -0.18 1.44
N ASP A 104 3.17 0.52 1.72
CA ASP A 104 3.71 1.65 0.95
C ASP A 104 2.64 2.72 0.64
N TRP A 105 2.23 2.95 -0.61
CA TRP A 105 1.11 3.85 -0.95
C TRP A 105 -0.20 3.41 -0.32
N GLY A 106 -0.44 2.10 -0.20
CA GLY A 106 -1.60 1.57 0.53
C GLY A 106 -1.60 1.99 1.99
N ALA A 107 -0.43 2.01 2.66
CA ALA A 107 -0.30 2.52 4.03
C ALA A 107 -0.56 4.04 4.08
N ALA A 108 -0.07 4.81 3.11
CA ALA A 108 -0.34 6.25 3.02
C ALA A 108 -1.83 6.55 2.90
N ILE A 109 -2.57 5.73 2.12
CA ILE A 109 -4.04 5.82 1.99
C ILE A 109 -4.72 5.45 3.32
N ALA A 110 -4.31 4.34 3.95
CA ALA A 110 -4.87 3.90 5.23
C ALA A 110 -4.69 4.97 6.32
N TRP A 111 -3.51 5.58 6.42
CA TRP A 111 -3.27 6.71 7.33
C TRP A 111 -4.18 7.90 7.04
N HIS A 112 -4.35 8.25 5.77
CA HIS A 112 -5.24 9.36 5.38
C HIS A 112 -6.67 9.09 5.81
N ILE A 113 -7.19 7.88 5.56
CA ILE A 113 -8.54 7.50 6.02
C ILE A 113 -8.61 7.54 7.55
N GLY A 114 -7.60 7.06 8.25
CA GLY A 114 -7.55 7.08 9.72
C GLY A 114 -7.63 8.49 10.31
N PHE A 115 -7.04 9.49 9.66
CA PHE A 115 -7.07 10.88 10.12
C PHE A 115 -8.34 11.63 9.70
N GLU A 116 -8.82 11.42 8.47
CA GLU A 116 -9.91 12.24 7.91
C GLU A 116 -11.27 11.52 7.95
N HIS A 117 -11.28 10.18 7.91
CA HIS A 117 -12.48 9.37 7.78
C HIS A 117 -12.51 8.15 8.72
N PRO A 118 -12.15 8.28 10.02
CA PRO A 118 -12.03 7.13 10.94
C PRO A 118 -13.32 6.34 11.12
N GLN A 119 -14.48 6.95 10.82
CA GLN A 119 -15.79 6.29 10.90
C GLN A 119 -15.94 5.09 9.96
N TYR A 120 -15.14 4.99 8.90
CA TYR A 120 -15.15 3.85 7.97
C TYR A 120 -14.17 2.73 8.34
N LEU A 121 -13.38 2.92 9.40
CA LEU A 121 -12.43 1.92 9.85
C LEU A 121 -12.93 1.17 11.07
N SER A 122 -12.83 -0.15 11.06
CA SER A 122 -12.87 -0.97 12.28
C SER A 122 -11.46 -1.08 12.87
N LYS A 123 -10.45 -1.24 12.03
CA LYS A 123 -9.02 -1.31 12.39
C LYS A 123 -8.17 -0.72 11.27
N LEU A 124 -6.98 -0.24 11.62
CA LEU A 124 -5.99 0.27 10.68
C LEU A 124 -4.68 -0.51 10.80
N GLY A 125 -4.19 -1.06 9.71
CA GLY A 125 -2.84 -1.61 9.62
C GLY A 125 -1.99 -0.86 8.59
N ALA A 126 -0.76 -0.55 8.94
CA ALA A 126 0.16 0.11 8.01
C ALA A 126 1.52 -0.55 8.05
N PHE A 127 2.04 -0.87 6.86
CA PHE A 127 3.32 -1.53 6.70
C PHE A 127 4.30 -0.58 6.02
N GLN A 128 5.52 -0.49 6.58
CA GLN A 128 6.68 0.27 6.14
C GLN A 128 6.54 1.79 6.24
N VAL A 129 5.51 2.37 5.65
CA VAL A 129 5.36 3.83 5.56
C VAL A 129 4.68 4.38 6.81
N PRO A 130 5.34 5.26 7.58
CA PRO A 130 4.75 5.89 8.76
C PRO A 130 3.73 6.97 8.38
N PRO A 131 2.94 7.45 9.35
CA PRO A 131 2.07 8.61 9.13
C PRO A 131 2.85 9.80 8.57
N PRO A 132 2.26 10.57 7.64
CA PRO A 132 2.93 11.71 6.99
C PRO A 132 3.57 12.71 7.93
N ILE A 133 2.91 12.98 9.05
CA ILE A 133 3.41 13.91 10.06
C ILE A 133 4.66 13.38 10.77
N ILE A 134 4.73 12.07 11.00
CA ILE A 134 5.89 11.42 11.60
C ILE A 134 7.05 11.42 10.61
N LEU A 135 6.80 11.04 9.34
CA LEU A 135 7.81 11.09 8.30
C LEU A 135 8.39 12.51 8.14
N LYS A 136 7.54 13.54 8.14
CA LYS A 136 7.97 14.94 8.06
C LYS A 136 8.79 15.37 9.28
N ARG A 137 8.36 14.99 10.48
CA ARG A 137 9.08 15.30 11.75
C ARG A 137 10.48 14.71 11.77
N ASN A 138 10.63 13.49 11.26
CA ASN A 138 11.90 12.75 11.26
C ASN A 138 12.67 12.86 9.94
N TYR A 139 12.27 13.78 9.03
CA TYR A 139 12.89 13.90 7.71
C TYR A 139 14.33 14.38 7.81
N SER A 140 15.25 13.54 7.40
CA SER A 140 16.69 13.77 7.45
C SER A 140 17.31 13.85 6.05
N LEU A 141 18.56 14.31 5.94
CA LEU A 141 19.33 14.27 4.69
C LEU A 141 19.47 12.84 4.16
N ARG A 142 19.58 11.84 5.06
CA ARG A 142 19.64 10.43 4.69
C ARG A 142 18.31 9.96 4.09
N GLN A 143 17.16 10.33 4.70
CA GLN A 143 15.84 10.05 4.12
C GLN A 143 15.64 10.78 2.80
N PHE A 144 16.10 12.04 2.69
CA PHE A 144 16.06 12.78 1.43
C PHE A 144 16.81 12.03 0.32
N ALA A 145 18.03 11.55 0.61
CA ALA A 145 18.81 10.76 -0.34
C ALA A 145 18.11 9.43 -0.71
N ALA A 146 17.49 8.73 0.25
CA ALA A 146 16.71 7.52 0.00
C ALA A 146 15.46 7.79 -0.87
N SER A 147 14.88 8.99 -0.75
CA SER A 147 13.67 9.41 -1.48
C SER A 147 13.93 10.10 -2.82
N TRP A 148 15.17 10.09 -3.35
CA TRP A 148 15.55 10.81 -4.58
C TRP A 148 14.64 10.51 -5.77
N TYR A 149 14.18 9.28 -5.89
CA TYR A 149 13.31 8.82 -6.97
C TYR A 149 11.95 9.54 -6.99
N MET A 150 11.45 9.97 -5.85
CA MET A 150 10.18 10.73 -5.76
C MET A 150 10.29 12.08 -6.49
N PHE A 151 11.47 12.71 -6.48
CA PHE A 151 11.74 13.94 -7.21
C PHE A 151 11.97 13.67 -8.70
N PHE A 152 12.66 12.57 -9.01
CA PHE A 152 12.83 12.13 -10.39
C PHE A 152 11.47 11.87 -11.07
N PHE A 153 10.51 11.27 -10.37
CA PHE A 153 9.16 10.98 -10.85
C PHE A 153 8.31 12.23 -11.14
N GLN A 154 8.73 13.42 -10.68
CA GLN A 154 8.06 14.69 -11.04
C GLN A 154 8.32 15.10 -12.49
N LEU A 155 9.37 14.59 -13.13
CA LEU A 155 9.68 14.93 -14.52
C LEU A 155 8.60 14.34 -15.46
N PRO A 156 8.20 15.09 -16.49
CA PRO A 156 7.27 14.56 -17.48
C PRO A 156 7.97 13.57 -18.44
N TYR A 157 7.31 12.50 -18.81
CA TYR A 157 7.67 11.51 -19.83
C TYR A 157 8.98 10.74 -19.60
N LEU A 158 10.01 11.35 -19.03
CA LEU A 158 11.33 10.72 -18.85
C LEU A 158 11.30 9.53 -17.89
N PRO A 159 10.63 9.60 -16.73
CA PRO A 159 10.53 8.44 -15.85
C PRO A 159 9.79 7.27 -16.50
N GLU A 160 8.67 7.51 -17.18
CA GLU A 160 7.91 6.49 -17.91
C GLU A 160 8.79 5.80 -18.96
N PHE A 161 9.52 6.58 -19.73
CA PHE A 161 10.43 6.06 -20.77
C PHE A 161 11.51 5.17 -20.15
N LEU A 162 12.21 5.64 -19.12
CA LEU A 162 13.32 4.90 -18.49
C LEU A 162 12.82 3.65 -17.75
N LEU A 163 11.66 3.73 -17.06
CA LEU A 163 11.07 2.58 -16.37
C LEU A 163 10.58 1.51 -17.35
N GLY A 164 10.14 1.90 -18.55
CA GLY A 164 9.71 0.97 -19.60
C GLY A 164 10.86 0.31 -20.37
N LEU A 165 12.10 0.82 -20.28
CA LEU A 165 13.23 0.29 -21.03
C LEU A 165 13.63 -1.12 -20.60
N ASN A 166 14.18 -1.89 -21.56
CA ASN A 166 14.78 -3.20 -21.32
C ASN A 166 13.86 -4.12 -20.50
N ASP A 167 12.59 -4.18 -20.91
CA ASP A 167 11.62 -5.05 -20.26
C ASP A 167 11.45 -4.73 -18.77
N PHE A 168 11.24 -3.43 -18.48
CA PHE A 168 11.09 -2.89 -17.12
C PHE A 168 12.28 -3.16 -16.19
N ALA A 169 13.51 -3.16 -16.71
CA ALA A 169 14.71 -3.53 -15.97
C ALA A 169 14.88 -2.77 -14.64
N LEU A 170 14.55 -1.46 -14.62
CA LEU A 170 14.65 -0.66 -13.40
C LEU A 170 13.63 -1.06 -12.34
N LEU A 171 12.38 -1.32 -12.72
CA LEU A 171 11.35 -1.78 -11.79
C LEU A 171 11.66 -3.19 -11.25
N ARG A 172 12.07 -4.10 -12.14
CA ARG A 172 12.51 -5.45 -11.74
C ARG A 172 13.64 -5.40 -10.73
N ARG A 173 14.63 -4.55 -11.00
CA ARG A 173 15.76 -4.34 -10.10
C ARG A 173 15.31 -3.75 -8.76
N ALA A 174 14.47 -2.72 -8.78
CA ALA A 174 13.93 -2.10 -7.57
C ALA A 174 13.23 -3.12 -6.67
N VAL A 175 12.37 -3.98 -7.24
CA VAL A 175 11.65 -5.00 -6.45
C VAL A 175 12.60 -6.10 -5.94
N LYS A 176 13.53 -6.60 -6.77
CA LYS A 176 14.41 -7.73 -6.39
C LYS A 176 15.56 -7.35 -5.46
N GLU A 177 16.08 -6.13 -5.57
CA GLU A 177 17.27 -5.71 -4.81
C GLU A 177 16.95 -4.97 -3.50
N THR A 178 15.67 -4.69 -3.22
CA THR A 178 15.22 -4.07 -1.97
C THR A 178 14.55 -5.05 -1.02
N THR A 179 14.69 -6.36 -1.26
CA THR A 179 14.38 -7.44 -0.30
C THR A 179 15.54 -7.65 0.67
N ALA A 180 15.26 -8.11 1.88
CA ALA A 180 16.30 -8.44 2.88
C ALA A 180 17.20 -9.57 2.39
N GLU A 181 16.61 -10.60 1.78
CA GLU A 181 17.32 -11.71 1.18
C GLU A 181 17.05 -11.78 -0.32
N ARG A 182 18.12 -12.03 -1.10
CA ARG A 182 18.01 -12.17 -2.55
C ARG A 182 17.20 -13.42 -2.92
N GLY A 183 16.29 -13.26 -3.86
CA GLY A 183 15.52 -14.38 -4.43
C GLY A 183 14.20 -14.69 -3.73
N ILE A 184 13.85 -14.00 -2.67
CA ILE A 184 12.51 -14.10 -2.04
C ILE A 184 11.41 -13.76 -3.07
N ILE A 185 11.58 -12.67 -3.81
CA ILE A 185 10.71 -12.36 -4.96
C ILE A 185 11.37 -12.93 -6.19
N GLY A 186 10.82 -14.05 -6.68
CA GLY A 186 11.35 -14.84 -7.80
C GLY A 186 10.98 -14.26 -9.17
N ASP A 187 11.51 -14.90 -10.23
CA ASP A 187 11.23 -14.45 -11.61
C ASP A 187 9.74 -14.60 -11.97
N SER A 188 9.06 -15.62 -11.47
CA SER A 188 7.61 -15.80 -11.67
C SER A 188 6.76 -14.70 -11.04
N ASP A 189 7.20 -14.17 -9.88
CA ASP A 189 6.54 -13.04 -9.23
C ASP A 189 6.73 -11.76 -10.06
N ILE A 190 7.96 -11.55 -10.52
CA ILE A 190 8.31 -10.43 -11.41
C ILE A 190 7.52 -10.50 -12.71
N ASP A 191 7.33 -11.67 -13.31
CA ASP A 191 6.52 -11.82 -14.53
C ASP A 191 5.05 -11.42 -14.30
N THR A 192 4.56 -11.61 -13.09
CA THR A 192 3.22 -11.14 -12.71
C THR A 192 3.16 -9.63 -12.62
N TYR A 193 4.10 -9.01 -11.93
CA TYR A 193 4.20 -7.56 -11.85
C TYR A 193 4.44 -6.91 -13.22
N LYS A 194 5.26 -7.51 -14.08
CA LYS A 194 5.47 -7.04 -15.45
C LYS A 194 4.18 -6.96 -16.26
N LYS A 195 3.28 -7.93 -16.13
CA LYS A 195 1.97 -7.87 -16.78
C LYS A 195 1.20 -6.63 -16.33
N ALA A 196 1.16 -6.39 -15.02
CA ALA A 196 0.51 -5.22 -14.47
C ALA A 196 1.15 -3.89 -14.95
N TRP A 197 2.48 -3.83 -15.04
CA TRP A 197 3.20 -2.64 -15.52
C TRP A 197 3.01 -2.42 -17.02
N SER A 198 2.75 -3.48 -17.79
CA SER A 198 2.56 -3.44 -19.25
C SER A 198 1.15 -2.97 -19.64
N GLU A 199 0.22 -2.88 -18.70
CA GLU A 199 -1.12 -2.40 -18.97
C GLU A 199 -1.08 -0.96 -19.53
N PRO A 200 -1.86 -0.64 -20.57
CA PRO A 200 -1.84 0.68 -21.20
C PRO A 200 -2.07 1.81 -20.17
N GLY A 201 -1.10 2.72 -20.07
CA GLY A 201 -1.16 3.87 -19.17
C GLY A 201 -0.75 3.58 -17.71
N ALA A 202 -0.41 2.34 -17.35
CA ALA A 202 -0.07 1.97 -15.98
C ALA A 202 1.13 2.74 -15.44
N LEU A 203 2.24 2.85 -16.18
CA LEU A 203 3.42 3.60 -15.72
C LEU A 203 3.08 5.04 -15.36
N THR A 204 2.40 5.76 -16.25
CA THR A 204 2.00 7.15 -15.98
C THR A 204 1.05 7.26 -14.80
N ALA A 205 0.09 6.35 -14.69
CA ALA A 205 -0.86 6.32 -13.59
C ALA A 205 -0.17 6.08 -12.24
N MET A 206 0.72 5.09 -12.16
CA MET A 206 1.51 4.82 -10.96
C MET A 206 2.38 6.02 -10.56
N LEU A 207 3.03 6.70 -11.51
CA LEU A 207 3.84 7.89 -11.25
C LEU A 207 3.00 9.08 -10.81
N ASN A 208 1.75 9.16 -11.22
CA ASN A 208 0.85 10.24 -10.81
C ASN A 208 0.52 10.23 -9.32
N TYR A 209 0.66 9.11 -8.60
CA TYR A 209 0.62 9.07 -7.13
C TYR A 209 1.65 10.02 -6.52
N TYR A 210 2.88 9.97 -7.04
CA TYR A 210 3.97 10.84 -6.60
C TYR A 210 3.76 12.29 -7.05
N ARG A 211 3.34 12.50 -8.30
CA ARG A 211 3.11 13.85 -8.87
C ARG A 211 1.99 14.58 -8.14
N ALA A 212 0.92 13.88 -7.78
CA ALA A 212 -0.23 14.47 -7.10
C ALA A 212 0.03 14.82 -5.63
N ASN A 213 0.88 14.04 -4.94
CA ASN A 213 0.89 14.05 -3.49
C ASN A 213 2.24 14.48 -2.87
N VAL A 214 3.39 14.24 -3.52
CA VAL A 214 4.69 14.47 -2.86
C VAL A 214 4.93 15.95 -2.61
N LEU A 215 4.85 16.80 -3.63
CA LEU A 215 5.13 18.23 -3.46
C LEU A 215 4.10 18.94 -2.59
N SER A 216 2.81 18.61 -2.73
CA SER A 216 1.74 19.18 -1.92
C SER A 216 1.90 18.87 -0.43
N ARG A 217 2.48 17.72 -0.09
CA ARG A 217 2.75 17.27 1.29
C ARG A 217 3.80 18.09 1.99
N PHE A 218 4.85 18.52 1.27
CA PHE A 218 5.87 19.40 1.82
C PHE A 218 5.38 20.85 2.02
N MET A 219 4.38 21.27 1.25
CA MET A 219 3.87 22.66 1.25
C MET A 219 2.75 22.91 2.26
N LYS A 220 2.02 21.88 2.72
CA LYS A 220 0.96 22.07 3.72
C LYS A 220 1.55 22.18 5.14
N PRO A 221 1.13 23.17 5.96
CA PRO A 221 1.50 23.22 7.36
C PRO A 221 1.01 21.97 8.11
N SER A 222 1.88 21.41 8.94
CA SER A 222 1.52 20.27 9.80
C SER A 222 0.83 20.78 11.07
N GLY A 223 -0.34 21.35 10.93
CA GLY A 223 -1.19 21.70 12.08
C GLY A 223 -2.12 20.55 12.41
N ILE A 224 -1.61 19.38 12.79
CA ILE A 224 -2.49 18.26 13.12
C ILE A 224 -2.46 18.04 14.62
N GLU A 225 -3.50 18.52 15.27
CA GLU A 225 -3.96 18.05 16.57
C GLU A 225 -4.77 16.73 16.48
N LYS A 226 -5.12 16.30 15.23
CA LYS A 226 -5.88 15.06 14.99
C LYS A 226 -5.06 13.83 15.31
N LYS A 227 -5.65 12.91 16.07
CA LYS A 227 -5.09 11.58 16.34
C LYS A 227 -5.94 10.50 15.70
N ILE A 228 -5.32 9.36 15.42
CA ILE A 228 -6.01 8.14 15.00
C ILE A 228 -6.74 7.56 16.22
N THR A 229 -8.04 7.34 16.09
CA THR A 229 -8.92 6.89 17.18
C THR A 229 -9.41 5.45 17.02
N VAL A 230 -8.83 4.71 16.08
CA VAL A 230 -9.16 3.30 15.84
C VAL A 230 -7.97 2.40 16.19
N PRO A 231 -8.19 1.14 16.60
CA PRO A 231 -7.11 0.19 16.86
C PRO A 231 -6.16 0.13 15.67
N THR A 232 -4.86 0.28 15.93
CA THR A 232 -3.86 0.48 14.89
C THR A 232 -2.68 -0.47 15.06
N LEU A 233 -2.29 -1.10 13.95
CA LEU A 233 -1.08 -1.91 13.80
C LEU A 233 -0.08 -1.19 12.90
N PHE A 234 1.18 -1.13 13.34
CA PHE A 234 2.29 -0.69 12.49
C PHE A 234 3.37 -1.76 12.43
N VAL A 235 3.69 -2.23 11.24
CA VAL A 235 4.75 -3.23 11.01
C VAL A 235 5.84 -2.62 10.13
N TYR A 236 7.09 -2.77 10.55
CA TYR A 236 8.22 -2.18 9.86
C TYR A 236 9.42 -3.12 9.79
N GLY A 237 9.89 -3.42 8.58
CA GLY A 237 11.12 -4.14 8.32
C GLY A 237 12.33 -3.21 8.40
N GLN A 238 13.24 -3.47 9.33
CA GLN A 238 14.35 -2.55 9.65
C GLN A 238 15.45 -2.48 8.59
N GLN A 239 15.41 -3.37 7.57
CA GLN A 239 16.31 -3.34 6.42
C GLN A 239 15.76 -2.54 5.24
N ASP A 240 14.62 -1.84 5.42
CA ASP A 240 14.05 -0.98 4.38
C ASP A 240 15.02 0.13 3.98
N THR A 241 15.25 0.25 2.67
CA THR A 241 16.13 1.26 2.08
C THR A 241 15.39 2.48 1.54
N ALA A 242 14.08 2.39 1.35
CA ALA A 242 13.23 3.49 0.89
C ALA A 242 12.74 4.36 2.07
N ILE A 243 12.34 3.72 3.16
CA ILE A 243 12.00 4.36 4.43
C ILE A 243 13.03 3.92 5.47
N ILE A 244 13.88 4.83 5.91
CA ILE A 244 14.95 4.49 6.87
C ILE A 244 14.40 4.36 8.32
N PRO A 245 15.05 3.58 9.20
CA PRO A 245 14.55 3.30 10.56
C PRO A 245 14.29 4.55 11.42
N GLU A 246 15.07 5.60 11.21
CA GLU A 246 14.87 6.85 11.94
C GLU A 246 13.55 7.54 11.60
N SER A 247 13.05 7.33 10.38
CA SER A 247 11.83 7.97 9.87
C SER A 247 10.54 7.45 10.51
N VAL A 248 10.57 6.27 11.15
CA VAL A 248 9.40 5.65 11.78
C VAL A 248 9.32 5.89 13.29
N ARG A 249 10.26 6.61 13.88
CA ARG A 249 10.28 6.87 15.33
C ARG A 249 9.07 7.69 15.76
N GLY A 250 8.38 7.22 16.79
CA GLY A 250 7.24 7.92 17.38
C GLY A 250 5.94 7.79 16.57
N VAL A 251 5.75 6.72 15.79
CA VAL A 251 4.47 6.44 15.11
C VAL A 251 3.31 6.41 16.11
N GLY A 252 3.50 5.87 17.31
CA GLY A 252 2.49 5.83 18.37
C GLY A 252 2.05 7.20 18.91
N ASP A 253 2.85 8.26 18.71
CA ASP A 253 2.53 9.60 19.25
C ASP A 253 1.25 10.21 18.64
N VAL A 254 0.84 9.73 17.47
CA VAL A 254 -0.35 10.22 16.75
C VAL A 254 -1.56 9.27 16.87
N ILE A 255 -1.47 8.27 17.74
CA ILE A 255 -2.52 7.27 17.93
C ILE A 255 -3.12 7.42 19.33
N ASP A 256 -4.44 7.53 19.40
CA ASP A 256 -5.23 7.61 20.62
C ASP A 256 -6.23 6.45 20.68
N ALA A 257 -5.68 5.24 20.55
CA ALA A 257 -6.40 3.97 20.57
C ALA A 257 -5.41 2.83 20.92
N LYS A 258 -5.88 1.58 20.92
CA LYS A 258 -4.99 0.42 21.03
C LYS A 258 -3.96 0.47 19.90
N PHE A 259 -2.68 0.42 20.24
CA PHE A 259 -1.58 0.48 19.27
C PHE A 259 -0.63 -0.69 19.45
N GLU A 260 -0.37 -1.38 18.37
CA GLU A 260 0.60 -2.47 18.28
C GLU A 260 1.67 -2.11 17.25
N GLN A 261 2.94 -2.33 17.60
CA GLN A 261 4.06 -2.05 16.73
C GLN A 261 5.04 -3.22 16.69
N PHE A 262 5.38 -3.66 15.48
CA PHE A 262 6.40 -4.67 15.24
C PHE A 262 7.52 -4.10 14.39
N LEU A 263 8.74 -4.12 14.94
CA LEU A 263 9.96 -3.75 14.24
C LEU A 263 10.75 -5.03 13.94
N VAL A 264 10.78 -5.44 12.68
CA VAL A 264 11.31 -6.72 12.24
C VAL A 264 12.75 -6.55 11.71
N PRO A 265 13.78 -7.03 12.42
CA PRO A 265 15.18 -6.83 12.02
C PRO A 265 15.58 -7.57 10.74
N THR A 266 14.85 -8.62 10.39
CA THR A 266 15.17 -9.56 9.31
C THR A 266 14.46 -9.28 7.99
N ALA A 267 13.55 -8.29 7.96
CA ALA A 267 12.78 -7.93 6.77
C ALA A 267 13.12 -6.53 6.25
N ALA A 268 12.90 -6.33 4.96
CA ALA A 268 13.08 -5.07 4.26
C ALA A 268 11.73 -4.50 3.79
N HIS A 269 11.68 -3.89 2.59
CA HIS A 269 10.51 -3.15 2.12
C HIS A 269 9.28 -4.01 1.85
N TRP A 270 9.44 -5.20 1.30
CA TRP A 270 8.34 -6.07 0.84
C TRP A 270 7.90 -7.06 1.92
N ILE A 271 7.77 -6.60 3.15
CA ILE A 271 7.65 -7.40 4.37
C ILE A 271 6.54 -8.47 4.31
N GLN A 272 5.38 -8.17 3.71
CA GLN A 272 4.26 -9.10 3.55
C GLN A 272 4.59 -10.26 2.60
N GLN A 273 5.61 -10.09 1.76
CA GLN A 273 6.09 -11.09 0.83
C GLN A 273 7.37 -11.77 1.33
N GLU A 274 8.16 -11.08 2.15
CA GLU A 274 9.44 -11.57 2.67
C GLU A 274 9.27 -12.57 3.81
N ILE A 275 8.33 -12.31 4.71
CA ILE A 275 8.03 -13.13 5.89
C ILE A 275 6.53 -13.42 6.00
N PRO A 276 5.91 -14.04 4.98
CA PRO A 276 4.45 -14.12 4.87
C PRO A 276 3.77 -14.82 6.06
N ASN A 277 4.38 -15.87 6.61
CA ASN A 277 3.79 -16.61 7.73
C ASN A 277 3.75 -15.76 9.00
N GLU A 278 4.83 -15.08 9.33
CA GLU A 278 4.89 -14.17 10.50
C GLU A 278 3.90 -13.02 10.35
N ILE A 279 3.78 -12.46 9.15
CA ILE A 279 2.78 -11.40 8.87
C ILE A 279 1.36 -11.94 8.97
N ASN A 280 1.09 -13.16 8.54
CA ASN A 280 -0.21 -13.78 8.68
C ASN A 280 -0.60 -13.94 10.15
N ASP A 281 0.32 -14.42 10.98
CA ASP A 281 0.10 -14.58 12.43
C ASP A 281 -0.18 -13.23 13.11
N ILE A 282 0.64 -12.21 12.83
CA ILE A 282 0.46 -10.84 13.34
C ILE A 282 -0.92 -10.28 12.93
N LEU A 283 -1.30 -10.46 11.67
CA LEU A 283 -2.60 -9.97 11.17
C LEU A 283 -3.77 -10.71 11.80
N LEU A 284 -3.70 -12.04 11.93
CA LEU A 284 -4.77 -12.84 12.56
C LEU A 284 -4.97 -12.45 14.03
N GLU A 285 -3.88 -12.23 14.77
CA GLU A 285 -3.94 -11.79 16.17
C GLU A 285 -4.53 -10.38 16.28
N PHE A 286 -4.02 -9.43 15.49
CA PHE A 286 -4.51 -8.06 15.47
C PHE A 286 -5.98 -7.96 15.07
N LEU A 287 -6.40 -8.70 14.05
CA LEU A 287 -7.79 -8.67 13.57
C LEU A 287 -8.76 -9.30 14.57
N ALA A 288 -8.33 -10.27 15.37
CA ALA A 288 -9.16 -10.92 16.39
C ALA A 288 -9.26 -10.13 17.71
N SER A 289 -8.44 -9.10 17.94
CA SER A 289 -8.30 -8.37 19.21
C SER A 289 -9.40 -7.33 19.48
#